data_47594964dcd6337d6cf7d2d9994939b9
#
_entry.id   47594964dcd6337d6cf7d2d9994939b9
#
_cell.length_a   1.000
_cell.length_b   1.000
_cell.length_c   1.000
_cell.angle_alpha   90.00
_cell.angle_beta   90.00
_cell.angle_gamma   90.00
#
_symmetry.space_group_name_H-M   'P 1'
#
loop_
_entity.id
_entity.type
_entity.pdbx_description
1 polymer ?
#
loop_
_entity_poly.entity_id
_entity_poly.type
_entity_poly.pdbx_seq_one_letter_code
_entity_poly.pdbx_strand_id
1 'polypeptide(L)'
;MSDNAVDIKALNEQIEKESAFIDILTLEMNKVIVGQQQMVERLLIGLLGQGHILLEGVPGLAKTLAINTLSKAVKGSFSRIQFTPDLLPADVIGTMIYNAKENDFSIKKGPVFANFVLADEINRAPAKVQSALLEAMQEKQVTIGDETFKLKPPFLVMATQNPVEQEGTYPLPEAQVDRFMLKVIIDYPNLSDEQAIVRANLNDSFGIVKPVISTAQISKAQKAVRKVYMDEKIEKYILDLVFATRYPEKYKLQSLKPLISFGASPRGSINLATAAKCYAFIKRRGYVIPEDVRAVVYDVLRHRIGITYEAEAESVSSEDIIQRIVNAVEVP
;
A
#
# COMPACT_ATOMS: atom_id res chain seq x y z
N MET A 1 -25.74 -20.24 22.47
CA MET A 1 -25.11 -19.18 21.65
C MET A 1 -25.54 -19.48 20.24
N SER A 2 -26.42 -18.65 19.67
CA SER A 2 -27.02 -18.90 18.36
C SER A 2 -25.95 -18.74 17.28
N ASP A 3 -25.69 -19.82 16.57
CA ASP A 3 -24.98 -19.84 15.29
C ASP A 3 -25.71 -18.89 14.33
N ASN A 4 -25.24 -17.65 14.23
CA ASN A 4 -25.54 -16.81 13.09
C ASN A 4 -24.68 -17.35 11.93
N ALA A 5 -25.12 -18.42 11.29
CA ALA A 5 -24.57 -18.88 10.03
C ALA A 5 -24.63 -17.68 9.07
N VAL A 6 -23.47 -17.15 8.69
CA VAL A 6 -23.38 -16.05 7.73
C VAL A 6 -24.02 -16.55 6.43
N ASP A 7 -25.09 -15.89 5.98
CA ASP A 7 -25.66 -16.17 4.66
C ASP A 7 -24.64 -15.68 3.59
N ILE A 8 -23.73 -16.58 3.24
CA ILE A 8 -22.64 -16.30 2.28
C ILE A 8 -23.23 -15.88 0.92
N LYS A 9 -24.40 -16.40 0.55
CA LYS A 9 -25.03 -16.05 -0.74
C LYS A 9 -25.52 -14.60 -0.72
N ALA A 10 -26.26 -14.21 0.30
CA ALA A 10 -26.73 -12.82 0.46
C ALA A 10 -25.56 -11.83 0.60
N LEU A 11 -24.50 -12.22 1.35
CA LEU A 11 -23.31 -11.41 1.48
C LEU A 11 -22.57 -11.26 0.12
N ASN A 12 -22.46 -12.35 -0.65
CA ASN A 12 -21.83 -12.30 -1.96
C ASN A 12 -22.58 -11.37 -2.93
N GLU A 13 -23.91 -11.46 -2.99
CA GLU A 13 -24.76 -10.56 -3.79
C GLU A 13 -24.60 -9.09 -3.36
N GLN A 14 -24.49 -8.84 -2.06
CA GLN A 14 -24.24 -7.50 -1.54
C GLN A 14 -22.87 -6.97 -1.97
N ILE A 15 -21.82 -7.77 -1.79
CA ILE A 15 -20.45 -7.38 -2.13
C ILE A 15 -20.32 -7.16 -3.64
N GLU A 16 -20.93 -8.00 -4.47
CA GLU A 16 -20.94 -7.86 -5.92
C GLU A 16 -21.52 -6.51 -6.36
N LYS A 17 -22.61 -6.06 -5.74
CA LYS A 17 -23.19 -4.74 -6.01
C LYS A 17 -22.31 -3.60 -5.48
N GLU A 18 -21.78 -3.75 -4.27
CA GLU A 18 -20.96 -2.69 -3.64
C GLU A 18 -19.57 -2.54 -4.27
N SER A 19 -19.04 -3.58 -4.94
CA SER A 19 -17.75 -3.57 -5.64
C SER A 19 -17.84 -3.23 -7.13
N ALA A 20 -19.04 -3.11 -7.70
CA ALA A 20 -19.23 -2.88 -9.14
C ALA A 20 -18.50 -1.64 -9.70
N PHE A 21 -18.26 -0.63 -8.86
CA PHE A 21 -17.52 0.56 -9.25
C PHE A 21 -16.02 0.29 -9.54
N ILE A 22 -15.47 -0.82 -9.03
CA ILE A 22 -14.05 -1.17 -9.21
C ILE A 22 -13.72 -1.33 -10.69
N ASP A 23 -14.57 -2.00 -11.46
CA ASP A 23 -14.36 -2.19 -12.89
C ASP A 23 -14.34 -0.84 -13.62
N ILE A 24 -15.28 0.06 -13.27
CA ILE A 24 -15.35 1.41 -13.87
C ILE A 24 -14.11 2.22 -13.47
N LEU A 25 -13.69 2.14 -12.21
CA LEU A 25 -12.51 2.84 -11.73
C LEU A 25 -11.24 2.33 -12.41
N THR A 26 -11.09 1.02 -12.57
CA THR A 26 -9.95 0.39 -13.24
C THR A 26 -9.93 0.77 -14.73
N LEU A 27 -11.08 0.75 -15.41
CA LEU A 27 -11.19 1.20 -16.81
C LEU A 27 -10.80 2.67 -16.96
N GLU A 28 -11.19 3.52 -16.02
CA GLU A 28 -10.86 4.94 -16.04
C GLU A 28 -9.35 5.17 -15.84
N MET A 29 -8.72 4.40 -14.92
CA MET A 29 -7.28 4.45 -14.72
C MET A 29 -6.51 3.95 -15.94
N ASN A 30 -6.96 2.89 -16.58
CA ASN A 30 -6.32 2.28 -17.75
C ASN A 30 -6.35 3.17 -19.02
N LYS A 31 -7.11 4.28 -19.02
CA LYS A 31 -7.04 5.29 -20.10
C LYS A 31 -5.69 6.00 -20.13
N VAL A 32 -4.98 6.00 -19.02
CA VAL A 32 -3.72 6.74 -18.84
C VAL A 32 -2.59 5.81 -18.41
N ILE A 33 -2.87 4.78 -17.60
CA ILE A 33 -1.90 3.83 -17.11
C ILE A 33 -1.91 2.61 -18.03
N VAL A 34 -0.81 2.41 -18.75
CA VAL A 34 -0.63 1.27 -19.66
C VAL A 34 0.33 0.27 -19.02
N GLY A 35 -0.03 -1.00 -19.00
CA GLY A 35 0.85 -2.11 -18.64
C GLY A 35 1.15 -2.30 -17.14
N GLN A 36 0.72 -1.40 -16.26
CA GLN A 36 0.98 -1.44 -14.81
C GLN A 36 -0.25 -1.92 -14.02
N GLN A 37 -0.89 -3.00 -14.46
CA GLN A 37 -2.13 -3.50 -13.84
C GLN A 37 -1.93 -3.91 -12.39
N GLN A 38 -0.79 -4.56 -12.06
CA GLN A 38 -0.47 -4.93 -10.69
C GLN A 38 -0.40 -3.69 -9.79
N MET A 39 0.29 -2.63 -10.21
CA MET A 39 0.37 -1.38 -9.45
C MET A 39 -1.01 -0.78 -9.19
N VAL A 40 -1.89 -0.73 -10.20
CA VAL A 40 -3.26 -0.24 -10.07
C VAL A 40 -4.04 -1.09 -9.05
N GLU A 41 -3.97 -2.41 -9.15
CA GLU A 41 -4.64 -3.32 -8.22
C GLU A 41 -4.14 -3.13 -6.77
N ARG A 42 -2.82 -2.96 -6.57
CA ARG A 42 -2.23 -2.72 -5.24
C ARG A 42 -2.62 -1.35 -4.67
N LEU A 43 -2.74 -0.31 -5.52
CA LEU A 43 -3.29 0.98 -5.11
C LEU A 43 -4.73 0.86 -4.62
N LEU A 44 -5.56 0.07 -5.29
CA LEU A 44 -6.94 -0.20 -4.86
C LEU A 44 -6.98 -0.98 -3.55
N ILE A 45 -6.11 -1.98 -3.35
CA ILE A 45 -5.99 -2.70 -2.08
C ILE A 45 -5.62 -1.75 -0.94
N GLY A 46 -4.61 -0.89 -1.13
CA GLY A 46 -4.23 0.10 -0.11
C GLY A 46 -5.35 1.08 0.21
N LEU A 47 -6.05 1.58 -0.81
CA LEU A 47 -7.19 2.48 -0.65
C LEU A 47 -8.34 1.84 0.12
N LEU A 48 -8.73 0.62 -0.25
CA LEU A 48 -9.84 -0.12 0.36
C LEU A 48 -9.49 -0.64 1.76
N GLY A 49 -8.24 -1.10 1.95
CA GLY A 49 -7.72 -1.59 3.22
C GLY A 49 -7.34 -0.48 4.22
N GLN A 50 -7.41 0.79 3.81
CA GLN A 50 -6.97 1.93 4.60
C GLN A 50 -5.48 1.82 5.01
N GLY A 51 -4.68 1.16 4.18
CA GLY A 51 -3.25 0.98 4.34
C GLY A 51 -2.47 1.89 3.40
N HIS A 52 -1.18 2.07 3.69
CA HIS A 52 -0.26 2.86 2.88
C HIS A 52 0.66 1.95 2.08
N ILE A 53 1.22 2.45 0.98
CA ILE A 53 1.96 1.64 0.03
C ILE A 53 3.36 2.22 -0.17
N LEU A 54 4.36 1.35 -0.15
CA LEU A 54 5.72 1.65 -0.55
C LEU A 54 5.96 1.05 -1.93
N LEU A 55 6.25 1.89 -2.91
CA LEU A 55 6.64 1.44 -4.26
C LEU A 55 8.15 1.49 -4.41
N GLU A 56 8.73 0.38 -4.81
CA GLU A 56 10.14 0.29 -5.17
C GLU A 56 10.26 0.03 -6.67
N GLY A 57 11.12 0.79 -7.32
CA GLY A 57 11.37 0.66 -8.76
C GLY A 57 12.10 1.86 -9.31
N VAL A 58 12.68 1.68 -10.48
CA VAL A 58 13.44 2.73 -11.18
C VAL A 58 12.56 3.94 -11.53
N PRO A 59 13.13 5.11 -11.78
CA PRO A 59 12.41 6.29 -12.29
C PRO A 59 11.71 6.00 -13.63
N GLY A 60 10.66 6.76 -13.94
CA GLY A 60 9.99 6.66 -15.24
C GLY A 60 8.86 5.62 -15.35
N LEU A 61 8.57 4.83 -14.30
CA LEU A 61 7.55 3.77 -14.32
C LEU A 61 6.14 4.25 -13.94
N ALA A 62 5.76 5.47 -14.29
CA ALA A 62 4.44 6.06 -14.10
C ALA A 62 3.91 6.08 -12.66
N LYS A 63 4.77 5.97 -11.63
CA LYS A 63 4.37 5.97 -10.21
C LYS A 63 3.56 7.21 -9.82
N THR A 64 4.07 8.40 -10.14
CA THR A 64 3.36 9.67 -9.90
C THR A 64 2.04 9.76 -10.67
N LEU A 65 2.06 9.28 -11.92
CA LEU A 65 0.88 9.28 -12.79
C LEU A 65 -0.24 8.41 -12.20
N ALA A 66 0.09 7.24 -11.65
CA ALA A 66 -0.88 6.29 -11.11
C ALA A 66 -1.69 6.86 -9.93
N ILE A 67 -1.02 7.43 -8.92
CA ILE A 67 -1.74 7.99 -7.76
C ILE A 67 -2.50 9.28 -8.10
N ASN A 68 -1.95 10.12 -8.98
CA ASN A 68 -2.65 11.30 -9.47
C ASN A 68 -3.91 10.92 -10.26
N THR A 69 -3.81 9.91 -11.13
CA THR A 69 -4.93 9.37 -11.87
C THR A 69 -6.01 8.82 -10.93
N LEU A 70 -5.62 8.03 -9.93
CA LEU A 70 -6.52 7.52 -8.90
C LEU A 70 -7.23 8.66 -8.16
N SER A 71 -6.49 9.70 -7.76
CA SER A 71 -7.07 10.84 -7.04
C SER A 71 -8.13 11.57 -7.85
N LYS A 72 -7.90 11.75 -9.17
CA LYS A 72 -8.86 12.35 -10.10
C LYS A 72 -10.10 11.48 -10.26
N ALA A 73 -9.91 10.16 -10.46
CA ALA A 73 -11.01 9.22 -10.65
C ALA A 73 -11.89 9.08 -9.39
N VAL A 74 -11.33 9.26 -8.19
CA VAL A 74 -12.03 9.24 -6.89
C VAL A 74 -12.57 10.62 -6.46
N LYS A 75 -12.31 11.68 -7.23
CA LYS A 75 -12.64 13.07 -6.85
C LYS A 75 -12.05 13.46 -5.47
N GLY A 76 -10.82 13.03 -5.21
CA GLY A 76 -10.08 13.36 -3.99
C GLY A 76 -9.02 14.42 -4.22
N SER A 77 -8.57 15.07 -3.15
CA SER A 77 -7.42 15.99 -3.20
C SER A 77 -6.12 15.20 -3.32
N PHE A 78 -5.19 15.72 -4.12
CA PHE A 78 -3.86 15.14 -4.34
C PHE A 78 -2.77 16.13 -3.94
N SER A 79 -1.71 15.60 -3.34
CA SER A 79 -0.48 16.34 -3.08
C SER A 79 0.74 15.47 -3.36
N ARG A 80 1.79 16.09 -3.90
CA ARG A 80 3.11 15.50 -4.08
C ARG A 80 4.11 16.18 -3.17
N ILE A 81 4.89 15.40 -2.46
CA ILE A 81 5.99 15.83 -1.62
C ILE A 81 7.25 15.18 -2.21
N GLN A 82 8.14 15.99 -2.78
CA GLN A 82 9.45 15.51 -3.19
C GLN A 82 10.36 15.54 -1.98
N PHE A 83 10.86 14.37 -1.57
CA PHE A 83 11.77 14.26 -0.44
C PHE A 83 13.18 14.63 -0.88
N THR A 84 13.79 15.58 -0.16
CA THR A 84 15.14 16.11 -0.40
C THR A 84 15.90 16.23 0.93
N PRO A 85 17.23 16.29 0.92
CA PRO A 85 18.04 16.36 2.16
C PRO A 85 17.77 17.60 3.01
N ASP A 86 17.28 18.68 2.41
CA ASP A 86 16.99 19.98 3.07
C ASP A 86 15.55 20.10 3.56
N LEU A 87 14.67 19.11 3.26
CA LEU A 87 13.26 19.13 3.68
C LEU A 87 13.14 19.11 5.21
N LEU A 88 12.20 19.89 5.73
CA LEU A 88 11.89 19.96 7.16
C LEU A 88 10.55 19.27 7.46
N PRO A 89 10.32 18.77 8.68
CA PRO A 89 9.01 18.22 9.08
C PRO A 89 7.86 19.20 8.83
N ALA A 90 8.07 20.49 9.06
CA ALA A 90 7.09 21.56 8.83
C ALA A 90 6.63 21.65 7.36
N ASP A 91 7.50 21.32 6.40
CA ASP A 91 7.16 21.30 4.97
C ASP A 91 6.16 20.17 4.62
N VAL A 92 6.14 19.10 5.42
CA VAL A 92 5.24 17.96 5.27
C VAL A 92 3.92 18.18 6.01
N ILE A 93 3.99 18.53 7.29
CA ILE A 93 2.83 18.59 8.18
C ILE A 93 2.22 19.99 8.29
N GLY A 94 3.00 21.03 8.02
CA GLY A 94 2.60 22.43 8.19
C GLY A 94 3.22 23.09 9.41
N THR A 95 2.95 24.36 9.57
CA THR A 95 3.57 25.21 10.63
C THR A 95 2.62 26.32 11.06
N MET A 96 2.96 26.94 12.19
CA MET A 96 2.37 28.19 12.63
C MET A 96 3.10 29.37 11.96
N ILE A 97 2.34 30.31 11.42
CA ILE A 97 2.87 31.54 10.81
C ILE A 97 2.35 32.73 11.61
N TYR A 98 3.25 33.60 12.05
CA TYR A 98 2.88 34.81 12.71
C TYR A 98 2.32 35.81 11.68
N ASN A 99 1.09 36.26 11.89
CA ASN A 99 0.46 37.32 11.10
C ASN A 99 0.63 38.68 11.79
N ALA A 100 1.58 39.48 11.31
CA ALA A 100 1.89 40.78 11.90
C ALA A 100 0.73 41.78 11.83
N LYS A 101 -0.24 41.62 10.92
CA LYS A 101 -1.40 42.54 10.80
C LYS A 101 -2.45 42.27 11.87
N GLU A 102 -2.62 41.01 12.22
CA GLU A 102 -3.62 40.53 13.20
C GLU A 102 -3.00 40.35 14.60
N ASN A 103 -1.65 40.50 14.71
CA ASN A 103 -0.88 40.22 15.91
C ASN A 103 -1.17 38.85 16.53
N ASP A 104 -1.35 37.85 15.65
CA ASP A 104 -1.75 36.47 16.02
C ASP A 104 -1.06 35.43 15.14
N PHE A 105 -1.08 34.17 15.58
CA PHE A 105 -0.55 33.06 14.83
C PHE A 105 -1.67 32.36 14.02
N SER A 106 -1.41 32.13 12.76
CA SER A 106 -2.27 31.32 11.88
C SER A 106 -1.61 29.99 11.53
N ILE A 107 -2.40 28.92 11.43
CA ILE A 107 -1.90 27.59 11.05
C ILE A 107 -1.96 27.44 9.54
N LYS A 108 -0.79 27.20 8.94
CA LYS A 108 -0.66 26.81 7.55
C LYS A 108 -0.50 25.29 7.48
N LYS A 109 -1.56 24.59 7.04
CA LYS A 109 -1.55 23.14 6.85
C LYS A 109 -0.61 22.74 5.73
N GLY A 110 0.16 21.68 5.95
CA GLY A 110 1.08 21.11 4.98
C GLY A 110 0.39 20.18 3.95
N PRO A 111 1.14 19.67 2.97
CA PRO A 111 0.63 18.81 1.90
C PRO A 111 0.07 17.47 2.39
N VAL A 112 0.41 17.00 3.59
CA VAL A 112 -0.11 15.76 4.17
C VAL A 112 -1.63 15.78 4.37
N PHE A 113 -2.28 16.94 4.37
CA PHE A 113 -3.72 17.07 4.54
C PHE A 113 -4.55 16.73 3.29
N ALA A 114 -3.91 16.29 2.20
CA ALA A 114 -4.61 15.75 1.04
C ALA A 114 -5.13 14.32 1.29
N ASN A 115 -6.14 13.91 0.49
CA ASN A 115 -6.63 12.52 0.54
C ASN A 115 -5.61 11.52 -0.01
N PHE A 116 -4.89 11.93 -1.06
CA PHE A 116 -3.88 11.14 -1.75
C PHE A 116 -2.55 11.89 -1.72
N VAL A 117 -1.56 11.31 -1.07
CA VAL A 117 -0.24 11.89 -0.91
C VAL A 117 0.79 10.99 -1.60
N LEU A 118 1.55 11.57 -2.52
CA LEU A 118 2.76 10.95 -3.04
C LEU A 118 3.96 11.48 -2.26
N ALA A 119 4.62 10.62 -1.51
CA ALA A 119 5.91 10.87 -0.89
C ALA A 119 7.01 10.33 -1.81
N ASP A 120 7.49 11.18 -2.71
CA ASP A 120 8.41 10.79 -3.77
C ASP A 120 9.85 10.77 -3.24
N GLU A 121 10.56 9.64 -3.45
CA GLU A 121 11.93 9.40 -2.97
C GLU A 121 12.08 9.58 -1.45
N ILE A 122 11.21 8.92 -0.68
CA ILE A 122 11.14 9.08 0.79
C ILE A 122 12.49 8.88 1.50
N ASN A 123 13.37 8.05 0.93
CA ASN A 123 14.69 7.76 1.45
C ASN A 123 15.72 8.89 1.23
N ARG A 124 15.38 10.00 0.54
CA ARG A 124 16.29 11.14 0.33
C ARG A 124 16.21 12.20 1.44
N ALA A 125 15.19 12.17 2.26
CA ALA A 125 15.07 13.12 3.38
C ALA A 125 15.57 12.53 4.71
N PRO A 126 16.02 13.38 5.65
CA PRO A 126 16.46 12.95 6.97
C PRO A 126 15.37 12.21 7.75
N ALA A 127 15.80 11.35 8.68
CA ALA A 127 14.91 10.50 9.49
C ALA A 127 13.80 11.26 10.23
N LYS A 128 14.04 12.53 10.62
CA LYS A 128 13.01 13.36 11.27
C LYS A 128 11.82 13.66 10.36
N VAL A 129 12.07 13.90 9.07
CA VAL A 129 11.03 14.18 8.07
C VAL A 129 10.25 12.90 7.74
N GLN A 130 10.98 11.80 7.54
CA GLN A 130 10.37 10.48 7.36
C GLN A 130 9.43 10.15 8.53
N SER A 131 9.92 10.34 9.77
CA SER A 131 9.14 10.07 10.99
C SER A 131 7.87 10.89 11.07
N ALA A 132 7.89 12.18 10.69
CA ALA A 132 6.70 13.04 10.70
C ALA A 132 5.61 12.52 9.75
N LEU A 133 5.98 12.09 8.53
CA LEU A 133 5.03 11.48 7.60
C LEU A 133 4.49 10.14 8.14
N LEU A 134 5.37 9.28 8.64
CA LEU A 134 5.00 7.95 9.14
C LEU A 134 4.12 8.02 10.41
N GLU A 135 4.29 9.04 11.24
CA GLU A 135 3.41 9.33 12.37
C GLU A 135 2.02 9.74 11.87
N ALA A 136 1.94 10.69 10.93
CA ALA A 136 0.67 11.12 10.32
C ALA A 136 -0.07 9.94 9.65
N MET A 137 0.66 9.01 9.02
CA MET A 137 0.10 7.79 8.44
C MET A 137 -0.53 6.88 9.50
N GLN A 138 0.14 6.69 10.63
CA GLN A 138 -0.30 5.78 11.67
C GLN A 138 -1.44 6.37 12.50
N GLU A 139 -1.28 7.60 12.97
CA GLU A 139 -2.22 8.26 13.87
C GLU A 139 -3.43 8.87 13.13
N LYS A 140 -3.34 9.03 11.81
CA LYS A 140 -4.34 9.69 10.95
C LYS A 140 -4.71 11.09 11.45
N GLN A 141 -3.77 11.74 12.11
CA GLN A 141 -3.85 13.09 12.62
C GLN A 141 -2.47 13.74 12.66
N VAL A 142 -2.43 15.06 12.75
CA VAL A 142 -1.21 15.86 12.82
C VAL A 142 -1.39 16.91 13.89
N THR A 143 -0.37 17.12 14.73
CA THR A 143 -0.32 18.21 15.70
C THR A 143 0.58 19.34 15.17
N ILE A 144 0.05 20.56 15.16
CA ILE A 144 0.77 21.78 14.75
C ILE A 144 0.62 22.78 15.88
N GLY A 145 1.73 23.13 16.54
CA GLY A 145 1.66 23.88 17.80
C GLY A 145 0.89 23.09 18.85
N ASP A 146 -0.14 23.70 19.41
CA ASP A 146 -0.99 23.10 20.45
C ASP A 146 -2.27 22.44 19.89
N GLU A 147 -2.48 22.48 18.56
CA GLU A 147 -3.69 21.97 17.95
C GLU A 147 -3.48 20.67 17.19
N THR A 148 -4.39 19.70 17.39
CA THR A 148 -4.40 18.43 16.68
C THR A 148 -5.51 18.36 15.63
N PHE A 149 -5.12 18.07 14.40
CA PHE A 149 -6.00 18.00 13.23
C PHE A 149 -6.12 16.58 12.71
N LYS A 150 -7.33 16.04 12.62
CA LYS A 150 -7.58 14.76 11.96
C LYS A 150 -7.44 14.88 10.44
N LEU A 151 -6.82 13.88 9.83
CA LEU A 151 -6.74 13.77 8.37
C LEU A 151 -8.07 13.26 7.81
N LYS A 152 -8.49 13.83 6.67
CA LYS A 152 -9.79 13.50 6.06
C LYS A 152 -9.73 12.15 5.35
N PRO A 153 -10.67 11.21 5.64
CA PRO A 153 -10.76 9.96 4.90
C PRO A 153 -11.35 10.16 3.49
N PRO A 154 -10.98 9.32 2.51
CA PRO A 154 -9.90 8.34 2.59
C PRO A 154 -8.54 9.05 2.63
N PHE A 155 -7.58 8.48 3.34
CA PHE A 155 -6.21 8.97 3.41
C PHE A 155 -5.26 7.86 2.97
N LEU A 156 -4.61 8.05 1.82
CA LEU A 156 -3.67 7.10 1.24
C LEU A 156 -2.34 7.80 0.96
N VAL A 157 -1.28 7.30 1.55
CA VAL A 157 0.09 7.66 1.20
C VAL A 157 0.68 6.57 0.32
N MET A 158 1.21 6.97 -0.82
CA MET A 158 2.09 6.18 -1.66
C MET A 158 3.48 6.77 -1.56
N ALA A 159 4.39 6.06 -0.93
CA ALA A 159 5.80 6.44 -0.87
C ALA A 159 6.57 5.72 -1.98
N THR A 160 7.60 6.37 -2.55
CA THR A 160 8.48 5.75 -3.53
C THR A 160 9.90 5.66 -3.00
N GLN A 161 10.60 4.59 -3.40
CA GLN A 161 12.03 4.43 -3.22
C GLN A 161 12.66 4.07 -4.57
N ASN A 162 13.86 4.59 -4.80
CA ASN A 162 14.69 4.16 -5.92
C ASN A 162 15.77 3.22 -5.38
N PRO A 163 15.80 1.94 -5.77
CA PRO A 163 16.79 0.99 -5.26
C PRO A 163 18.19 1.22 -5.81
N VAL A 164 18.32 1.93 -6.92
CA VAL A 164 19.62 2.14 -7.62
C VAL A 164 20.40 3.30 -7.01
N GLU A 165 19.72 4.32 -6.51
CA GLU A 165 20.36 5.48 -5.90
C GLU A 165 20.69 5.21 -4.43
N GLN A 166 21.99 5.02 -4.14
CA GLN A 166 22.49 4.82 -2.77
C GLN A 166 23.16 6.07 -2.20
N GLU A 167 23.74 6.93 -3.03
CA GLU A 167 24.39 8.17 -2.58
C GLU A 167 23.36 9.20 -2.08
N GLY A 168 23.62 9.78 -0.90
CA GLY A 168 22.74 10.81 -0.31
C GLY A 168 21.39 10.27 0.16
N THR A 169 21.26 8.97 0.42
CA THR A 169 20.03 8.37 0.92
C THR A 169 20.10 8.03 2.41
N TYR A 170 18.96 8.10 3.06
CA TYR A 170 18.71 7.70 4.44
C TYR A 170 17.75 6.51 4.43
N PRO A 171 18.24 5.27 4.52
CA PRO A 171 17.37 4.10 4.46
C PRO A 171 16.33 4.16 5.59
N LEU A 172 15.11 3.77 5.26
CA LEU A 172 14.05 3.63 6.26
C LEU A 172 14.39 2.46 7.19
N PRO A 173 14.43 2.68 8.52
CA PRO A 173 14.53 1.57 9.47
C PRO A 173 13.39 0.56 9.28
N GLU A 174 13.67 -0.72 9.53
CA GLU A 174 12.69 -1.82 9.35
C GLU A 174 11.37 -1.57 10.10
N ALA A 175 11.44 -1.07 11.35
CA ALA A 175 10.26 -0.71 12.13
C ALA A 175 9.40 0.40 11.49
N GLN A 176 9.99 1.22 10.62
CA GLN A 176 9.29 2.24 9.87
C GLN A 176 8.69 1.68 8.57
N VAL A 177 9.41 0.81 7.89
CA VAL A 177 8.91 0.12 6.68
C VAL A 177 7.73 -0.79 7.02
N ASP A 178 7.70 -1.43 8.20
CA ASP A 178 6.59 -2.26 8.68
C ASP A 178 5.25 -1.50 8.82
N ARG A 179 5.26 -0.15 8.81
CA ARG A 179 4.04 0.67 8.82
C ARG A 179 3.32 0.70 7.47
N PHE A 180 4.01 0.42 6.38
CA PHE A 180 3.36 0.27 5.07
C PHE A 180 2.63 -1.07 5.00
N MET A 181 1.41 -1.05 4.49
CA MET A 181 0.61 -2.26 4.30
C MET A 181 1.24 -3.17 3.24
N LEU A 182 1.65 -2.57 2.13
CA LEU A 182 2.25 -3.24 0.99
C LEU A 182 3.58 -2.58 0.63
N LYS A 183 4.57 -3.40 0.29
CA LYS A 183 5.75 -3.00 -0.49
C LYS A 183 5.66 -3.66 -1.86
N VAL A 184 5.51 -2.87 -2.90
CA VAL A 184 5.29 -3.32 -4.27
C VAL A 184 6.52 -3.01 -5.10
N ILE A 185 7.08 -4.02 -5.75
CA ILE A 185 8.15 -3.86 -6.71
C ILE A 185 7.53 -3.61 -8.08
N ILE A 186 8.01 -2.57 -8.74
CA ILE A 186 7.55 -2.16 -10.06
C ILE A 186 8.66 -2.42 -11.07
N ASP A 187 8.36 -3.30 -12.02
CA ASP A 187 9.23 -3.62 -13.13
C ASP A 187 8.91 -2.83 -14.38
N TYR A 188 9.80 -2.90 -15.37
CA TYR A 188 9.58 -2.33 -16.68
C TYR A 188 8.33 -2.93 -17.34
N PRO A 189 7.61 -2.14 -18.15
CA PRO A 189 6.54 -2.66 -18.99
C PRO A 189 7.08 -3.69 -19.98
N ASN A 190 6.24 -4.60 -20.43
CA ASN A 190 6.61 -5.49 -21.51
C ASN A 190 6.68 -4.73 -22.85
N LEU A 191 7.25 -5.34 -23.90
CA LEU A 191 7.47 -4.71 -25.19
C LEU A 191 6.17 -4.15 -25.83
N SER A 192 5.06 -4.88 -25.70
CA SER A 192 3.77 -4.45 -26.26
C SER A 192 3.19 -3.24 -25.53
N ASP A 193 3.33 -3.22 -24.19
CA ASP A 193 2.87 -2.10 -23.36
C ASP A 193 3.73 -0.87 -23.61
N GLU A 194 5.05 -1.02 -23.71
CA GLU A 194 5.96 0.08 -24.01
C GLU A 194 5.70 0.66 -25.40
N GLN A 195 5.42 -0.18 -26.40
CA GLN A 195 5.01 0.26 -27.73
C GLN A 195 3.71 1.07 -27.68
N ALA A 196 2.74 0.64 -26.87
CA ALA A 196 1.48 1.37 -26.68
C ALA A 196 1.71 2.73 -26.01
N ILE A 197 2.59 2.80 -24.99
CA ILE A 197 2.99 4.05 -24.31
C ILE A 197 3.63 5.02 -25.29
N VAL A 198 4.58 4.55 -26.11
CA VAL A 198 5.26 5.38 -27.12
C VAL A 198 4.25 5.94 -28.11
N ARG A 199 3.36 5.09 -28.66
CA ARG A 199 2.32 5.52 -29.62
C ARG A 199 1.35 6.54 -28.99
N ALA A 200 0.92 6.31 -27.76
CA ALA A 200 0.02 7.23 -27.05
C ALA A 200 0.67 8.59 -26.82
N ASN A 201 1.97 8.60 -26.48
CA ASN A 201 2.74 9.82 -26.25
C ASN A 201 2.96 10.63 -27.55
N LEU A 202 3.37 9.96 -28.63
CA LEU A 202 3.61 10.61 -29.92
C LEU A 202 2.34 11.20 -30.54
N ASN A 203 1.19 10.61 -30.28
CA ASN A 203 -0.10 11.03 -30.83
C ASN A 203 -0.94 11.87 -29.88
N ASP A 204 -0.42 12.20 -28.69
CA ASP A 204 -1.14 12.88 -27.61
C ASP A 204 -2.54 12.27 -27.35
N SER A 205 -2.59 10.92 -27.40
CA SER A 205 -3.85 10.17 -27.39
C SER A 205 -4.22 9.58 -26.02
N PHE A 206 -3.57 10.03 -24.93
CA PHE A 206 -4.00 9.65 -23.59
C PHE A 206 -5.41 10.16 -23.28
N GLY A 207 -6.22 9.28 -22.70
CA GLY A 207 -7.59 9.64 -22.34
C GLY A 207 -7.66 10.64 -21.19
N ILE A 208 -8.75 11.40 -21.15
CA ILE A 208 -9.05 12.29 -20.03
C ILE A 208 -9.72 11.47 -18.93
N VAL A 209 -9.13 11.47 -17.73
CA VAL A 209 -9.67 10.79 -16.54
C VAL A 209 -10.85 11.58 -15.98
N LYS A 210 -11.99 10.91 -15.84
CA LYS A 210 -13.20 11.49 -15.24
C LYS A 210 -13.43 10.96 -13.84
N PRO A 211 -13.96 11.77 -12.92
CA PRO A 211 -14.38 11.29 -11.61
C PRO A 211 -15.52 10.28 -11.76
N VAL A 212 -15.32 9.06 -11.26
CA VAL A 212 -16.32 7.96 -11.34
C VAL A 212 -16.87 7.57 -9.99
N ILE A 213 -16.19 7.97 -8.91
CA ILE A 213 -16.62 7.68 -7.54
C ILE A 213 -16.22 8.83 -6.60
N SER A 214 -17.00 9.07 -5.56
CA SER A 214 -16.69 10.04 -4.53
C SER A 214 -15.89 9.45 -3.37
N THR A 215 -15.20 10.29 -2.62
CA THR A 215 -14.50 9.90 -1.37
C THR A 215 -15.44 9.29 -0.34
N ALA A 216 -16.70 9.74 -0.27
CA ALA A 216 -17.71 9.17 0.60
C ALA A 216 -18.10 7.73 0.21
N GLN A 217 -18.20 7.46 -1.09
CA GLN A 217 -18.47 6.10 -1.59
C GLN A 217 -17.27 5.16 -1.33
N ILE A 218 -16.03 5.64 -1.46
CA ILE A 218 -14.84 4.87 -1.04
C ILE A 218 -14.92 4.53 0.45
N SER A 219 -15.27 5.49 1.31
CA SER A 219 -15.42 5.23 2.75
C SER A 219 -16.53 4.20 3.06
N LYS A 220 -17.59 4.15 2.23
CA LYS A 220 -18.59 3.10 2.30
C LYS A 220 -18.04 1.74 1.88
N ALA A 221 -17.31 1.70 0.77
CA ALA A 221 -16.66 0.47 0.29
C ALA A 221 -15.65 -0.09 1.31
N GLN A 222 -14.87 0.76 1.98
CA GLN A 222 -13.97 0.36 3.07
C GLN A 222 -14.71 -0.35 4.22
N LYS A 223 -15.94 0.07 4.53
CA LYS A 223 -16.79 -0.62 5.52
C LYS A 223 -17.32 -1.96 4.98
N ALA A 224 -17.61 -2.03 3.68
CA ALA A 224 -18.06 -3.26 3.04
C ALA A 224 -16.97 -4.33 3.00
N VAL A 225 -15.73 -3.95 2.68
CA VAL A 225 -14.56 -4.86 2.72
C VAL A 225 -14.42 -5.55 4.08
N ARG A 226 -14.68 -4.84 5.19
CA ARG A 226 -14.60 -5.45 6.53
C ARG A 226 -15.59 -6.58 6.72
N LYS A 227 -16.72 -6.56 5.99
CA LYS A 227 -17.78 -7.59 6.06
C LYS A 227 -17.46 -8.82 5.20
N VAL A 228 -16.47 -8.74 4.28
CA VAL A 228 -16.05 -9.90 3.51
C VAL A 228 -15.73 -11.05 4.47
N TYR A 229 -16.37 -12.19 4.26
CA TYR A 229 -16.22 -13.36 5.12
C TYR A 229 -14.82 -13.96 4.98
N MET A 230 -14.25 -14.38 6.09
CA MET A 230 -13.00 -15.13 6.15
C MET A 230 -13.24 -16.33 7.06
N ASP A 231 -13.07 -17.52 6.52
CA ASP A 231 -13.19 -18.78 7.27
C ASP A 231 -12.02 -18.94 8.24
N GLU A 232 -12.24 -19.58 9.38
CA GLU A 232 -11.19 -19.85 10.38
C GLU A 232 -9.99 -20.64 9.81
N LYS A 233 -10.23 -21.48 8.80
CA LYS A 233 -9.15 -22.19 8.11
C LYS A 233 -8.26 -21.24 7.31
N ILE A 234 -8.84 -20.20 6.69
CA ILE A 234 -8.08 -19.17 5.99
C ILE A 234 -7.30 -18.31 6.99
N GLU A 235 -7.93 -17.95 8.13
CA GLU A 235 -7.23 -17.23 9.20
C GLU A 235 -6.03 -18.03 9.71
N LYS A 236 -6.22 -19.33 9.94
CA LYS A 236 -5.14 -20.24 10.33
C LYS A 236 -4.05 -20.30 9.27
N TYR A 237 -4.40 -20.42 8.00
CA TYR A 237 -3.44 -20.43 6.89
C TYR A 237 -2.59 -19.16 6.87
N ILE A 238 -3.21 -17.99 7.04
CA ILE A 238 -2.50 -16.70 7.16
C ILE A 238 -1.53 -16.71 8.35
N LEU A 239 -1.99 -17.18 9.51
CA LEU A 239 -1.14 -17.29 10.70
C LEU A 239 0.02 -18.26 10.47
N ASP A 240 -0.22 -19.43 9.87
CA ASP A 240 0.81 -20.42 9.58
C ASP A 240 1.88 -19.84 8.64
N LEU A 241 1.50 -19.11 7.59
CA LEU A 241 2.44 -18.40 6.71
C LEU A 241 3.33 -17.41 7.50
N VAL A 242 2.73 -16.60 8.37
CA VAL A 242 3.47 -15.61 9.15
C VAL A 242 4.32 -16.29 10.22
N PHE A 243 3.83 -17.31 10.91
CA PHE A 243 4.59 -18.06 11.92
C PHE A 243 5.75 -18.84 11.32
N ALA A 244 5.62 -19.34 10.10
CA ALA A 244 6.72 -19.96 9.37
C ALA A 244 7.91 -19.02 9.13
N THR A 245 7.67 -17.69 9.04
CA THR A 245 8.76 -16.70 8.96
C THR A 245 9.55 -16.57 10.28
N ARG A 246 8.92 -16.90 11.44
CA ARG A 246 9.52 -16.77 12.78
C ARG A 246 10.10 -18.10 13.28
N TYR A 247 9.43 -19.19 12.95
CA TYR A 247 9.71 -20.55 13.45
C TYR A 247 9.70 -21.56 12.30
N PRO A 248 10.60 -21.38 11.29
CA PRO A 248 10.59 -22.23 10.09
C PRO A 248 10.76 -23.72 10.40
N GLU A 249 11.47 -24.04 11.50
CA GLU A 249 11.65 -25.43 11.95
C GLU A 249 10.34 -26.15 12.29
N LYS A 250 9.29 -25.43 12.70
CA LYS A 250 7.97 -26.01 12.98
C LYS A 250 7.18 -26.38 11.71
N TYR A 251 7.60 -25.83 10.58
CA TYR A 251 6.97 -26.02 9.26
C TYR A 251 7.84 -26.85 8.31
N LYS A 252 8.78 -27.65 8.84
CA LYS A 252 9.73 -28.48 8.07
C LYS A 252 10.64 -27.67 7.13
N LEU A 253 10.93 -26.45 7.49
CA LEU A 253 11.76 -25.49 6.76
C LEU A 253 13.06 -25.17 7.52
N GLN A 254 13.70 -26.18 8.11
CA GLN A 254 14.92 -26.00 8.92
C GLN A 254 16.04 -25.25 8.16
N SER A 255 16.12 -25.45 6.85
CA SER A 255 17.10 -24.78 5.99
C SER A 255 16.92 -23.27 5.89
N LEU A 256 15.74 -22.72 6.23
CA LEU A 256 15.51 -21.27 6.25
C LEU A 256 15.98 -20.60 7.55
N LYS A 257 16.18 -21.36 8.62
CA LYS A 257 16.52 -20.80 9.93
C LYS A 257 17.81 -19.95 9.95
N PRO A 258 18.93 -20.38 9.32
CA PRO A 258 20.13 -19.56 9.25
C PRO A 258 19.98 -18.36 8.30
N LEU A 259 19.00 -18.34 7.40
CA LEU A 259 18.81 -17.31 6.38
C LEU A 259 17.92 -16.15 6.86
N ILE A 260 17.16 -16.33 7.95
CA ILE A 260 16.21 -15.34 8.47
C ILE A 260 16.78 -14.72 9.75
N SER A 261 17.00 -13.40 9.74
CA SER A 261 17.41 -12.64 10.92
C SER A 261 16.23 -12.32 11.84
N PHE A 262 15.09 -11.97 11.29
CA PHE A 262 13.82 -11.81 11.99
C PHE A 262 12.63 -12.08 11.07
N GLY A 263 11.54 -12.59 11.63
CA GLY A 263 10.29 -12.86 10.92
C GLY A 263 9.27 -11.72 11.07
N ALA A 264 8.19 -11.81 10.30
CA ALA A 264 7.16 -10.79 10.25
C ALA A 264 6.47 -10.54 11.60
N SER A 265 6.19 -9.28 11.91
CA SER A 265 5.45 -8.85 13.11
C SER A 265 3.96 -9.23 13.03
N PRO A 266 3.15 -9.09 14.11
CA PRO A 266 1.70 -9.25 14.03
C PRO A 266 1.01 -8.35 13.01
N ARG A 267 1.63 -7.22 12.63
CA ARG A 267 1.17 -6.38 11.52
C ARG A 267 1.17 -7.15 10.18
N GLY A 268 2.09 -8.10 10.00
CA GLY A 268 2.10 -8.99 8.85
C GLY A 268 0.81 -9.79 8.74
N SER A 269 0.36 -10.44 9.82
CA SER A 269 -0.90 -11.21 9.84
C SER A 269 -2.11 -10.31 9.59
N ILE A 270 -2.19 -9.16 10.27
CA ILE A 270 -3.30 -8.20 10.14
C ILE A 270 -3.38 -7.67 8.70
N ASN A 271 -2.25 -7.25 8.14
CA ASN A 271 -2.20 -6.70 6.80
C ASN A 271 -2.47 -7.76 5.73
N LEU A 272 -2.01 -9.00 5.92
CA LEU A 272 -2.27 -10.10 5.00
C LEU A 272 -3.77 -10.44 4.96
N ALA A 273 -4.42 -10.53 6.12
CA ALA A 273 -5.86 -10.75 6.23
C ALA A 273 -6.65 -9.59 5.59
N THR A 274 -6.24 -8.34 5.85
CA THR A 274 -6.91 -7.15 5.29
C THR A 274 -6.72 -7.10 3.78
N ALA A 275 -5.50 -7.34 3.28
CA ALA A 275 -5.20 -7.33 1.84
C ALA A 275 -5.96 -8.44 1.10
N ALA A 276 -6.06 -9.64 1.67
CA ALA A 276 -6.83 -10.75 1.11
C ALA A 276 -8.33 -10.41 1.01
N LYS A 277 -8.92 -9.79 2.04
CA LYS A 277 -10.31 -9.29 1.98
C LYS A 277 -10.49 -8.22 0.91
N CYS A 278 -9.55 -7.29 0.78
CA CYS A 278 -9.58 -6.28 -0.29
C CYS A 278 -9.48 -6.93 -1.67
N TYR A 279 -8.62 -7.92 -1.82
CA TYR A 279 -8.46 -8.66 -3.08
C TYR A 279 -9.73 -9.42 -3.47
N ALA A 280 -10.35 -10.15 -2.53
CA ALA A 280 -11.64 -10.80 -2.73
C ALA A 280 -12.73 -9.79 -3.15
N PHE A 281 -12.79 -8.62 -2.49
CA PHE A 281 -13.71 -7.54 -2.83
C PHE A 281 -13.48 -7.01 -4.26
N ILE A 282 -12.23 -6.80 -4.66
CA ILE A 282 -11.87 -6.39 -6.03
C ILE A 282 -12.30 -7.45 -7.05
N LYS A 283 -12.19 -8.74 -6.69
CA LYS A 283 -12.66 -9.88 -7.50
C LYS A 283 -14.17 -10.12 -7.36
N ARG A 284 -14.90 -9.19 -6.71
CA ARG A 284 -16.37 -9.19 -6.55
C ARG A 284 -16.89 -10.40 -5.79
N ARG A 285 -16.11 -10.90 -4.83
CA ARG A 285 -16.48 -12.02 -3.96
C ARG A 285 -16.72 -11.57 -2.53
N GLY A 286 -17.75 -12.13 -1.89
CA GLY A 286 -18.10 -11.88 -0.49
C GLY A 286 -17.30 -12.72 0.50
N TYR A 287 -16.36 -13.53 0.07
CA TYR A 287 -15.54 -14.43 0.90
C TYR A 287 -14.12 -14.56 0.36
N VAL A 288 -13.18 -14.83 1.25
CA VAL A 288 -11.75 -15.01 0.94
C VAL A 288 -11.47 -16.47 0.63
N ILE A 289 -10.60 -16.71 -0.37
CA ILE A 289 -10.06 -18.03 -0.72
C ILE A 289 -8.54 -18.02 -0.59
N PRO A 290 -7.87 -19.18 -0.51
CA PRO A 290 -6.41 -19.25 -0.37
C PRO A 290 -5.63 -18.49 -1.45
N GLU A 291 -6.15 -18.46 -2.67
CA GLU A 291 -5.57 -17.76 -3.81
C GLU A 291 -5.49 -16.25 -3.58
N ASP A 292 -6.43 -15.67 -2.84
CA ASP A 292 -6.42 -14.24 -2.49
C ASP A 292 -5.24 -13.92 -1.56
N VAL A 293 -4.97 -14.82 -0.62
CA VAL A 293 -3.82 -14.69 0.29
C VAL A 293 -2.52 -14.80 -0.51
N ARG A 294 -2.42 -15.80 -1.40
CA ARG A 294 -1.24 -15.99 -2.25
C ARG A 294 -0.99 -14.83 -3.21
N ALA A 295 -2.04 -14.21 -3.72
CA ALA A 295 -1.93 -13.06 -4.62
C ALA A 295 -1.27 -11.83 -3.99
N VAL A 296 -1.33 -11.69 -2.66
CA VAL A 296 -0.83 -10.49 -1.96
C VAL A 296 0.30 -10.78 -0.96
N VAL A 297 0.64 -12.05 -0.73
CA VAL A 297 1.58 -12.47 0.32
C VAL A 297 2.97 -11.84 0.16
N TYR A 298 3.48 -11.77 -1.07
CA TYR A 298 4.79 -11.18 -1.35
C TYR A 298 4.80 -9.68 -1.02
N ASP A 299 3.80 -8.94 -1.47
CA ASP A 299 3.72 -7.49 -1.26
C ASP A 299 3.51 -7.14 0.22
N VAL A 300 2.90 -8.04 1.00
CA VAL A 300 2.72 -7.86 2.45
C VAL A 300 3.95 -8.27 3.24
N LEU A 301 4.66 -9.35 2.87
CA LEU A 301 5.70 -9.94 3.72
C LEU A 301 7.13 -9.58 3.34
N ARG A 302 7.43 -9.21 2.06
CA ARG A 302 8.81 -9.00 1.61
C ARG A 302 9.61 -7.97 2.43
N HIS A 303 8.96 -6.97 2.99
CA HIS A 303 9.57 -5.92 3.81
C HIS A 303 9.44 -6.19 5.31
N ARG A 304 9.01 -7.38 5.69
CA ARG A 304 8.80 -7.82 7.08
C ARG A 304 9.65 -9.00 7.48
N ILE A 305 10.45 -9.50 6.55
CA ILE A 305 11.39 -10.60 6.76
C ILE A 305 12.78 -10.04 6.57
N GLY A 306 13.56 -10.02 7.63
CA GLY A 306 14.98 -9.69 7.55
C GLY A 306 15.79 -10.89 7.14
N ILE A 307 16.71 -10.70 6.21
CA ILE A 307 17.66 -11.73 5.78
C ILE A 307 18.98 -11.59 6.53
N THR A 308 19.75 -12.65 6.62
CA THR A 308 21.09 -12.66 7.22
C THR A 308 22.15 -12.38 6.16
N TYR A 309 23.37 -12.04 6.59
CA TYR A 309 24.52 -11.95 5.68
C TYR A 309 24.81 -13.29 4.97
N GLU A 310 24.47 -14.43 5.57
CA GLU A 310 24.58 -15.74 4.95
C GLU A 310 23.61 -15.84 3.76
N ALA A 311 22.38 -15.39 3.92
CA ALA A 311 21.40 -15.34 2.83
C ALA A 311 21.85 -14.41 1.69
N GLU A 312 22.40 -13.24 2.02
CA GLU A 312 22.94 -12.30 1.02
C GLU A 312 24.13 -12.93 0.24
N ALA A 313 25.03 -13.63 0.93
CA ALA A 313 26.16 -14.31 0.32
C ALA A 313 25.72 -15.45 -0.61
N GLU A 314 24.59 -16.12 -0.28
CA GLU A 314 23.98 -17.16 -1.11
C GLU A 314 23.02 -16.58 -2.18
N SER A 315 22.90 -15.26 -2.30
CA SER A 315 21.95 -14.56 -3.18
C SER A 315 20.48 -14.99 -2.96
N VAL A 316 20.12 -15.31 -1.71
CA VAL A 316 18.75 -15.66 -1.34
C VAL A 316 18.01 -14.38 -0.91
N SER A 317 16.94 -14.05 -1.64
CA SER A 317 16.09 -12.90 -1.36
C SER A 317 14.99 -13.21 -0.35
N SER A 318 14.34 -12.17 0.17
CA SER A 318 13.13 -12.33 1.00
C SER A 318 12.00 -13.00 0.21
N GLU A 319 11.90 -12.77 -1.10
CA GLU A 319 10.95 -13.40 -2.00
C GLU A 319 11.18 -14.91 -2.11
N ASP A 320 12.45 -15.37 -2.21
CA ASP A 320 12.78 -16.79 -2.23
C ASP A 320 12.37 -17.49 -0.93
N ILE A 321 12.57 -16.81 0.20
CA ILE A 321 12.13 -17.30 1.51
C ILE A 321 10.60 -17.41 1.55
N ILE A 322 9.87 -16.36 1.12
CA ILE A 322 8.40 -16.37 1.06
C ILE A 322 7.93 -17.52 0.15
N GLN A 323 8.55 -17.70 -1.00
CA GLN A 323 8.18 -18.75 -1.94
C GLN A 323 8.30 -20.15 -1.32
N ARG A 324 9.41 -20.42 -0.61
CA ARG A 324 9.62 -21.70 0.08
C ARG A 324 8.55 -21.90 1.17
N ILE A 325 8.20 -20.85 1.93
CA ILE A 325 7.15 -20.89 2.95
C ILE A 325 5.77 -21.19 2.32
N VAL A 326 5.39 -20.45 1.27
CA VAL A 326 4.10 -20.61 0.57
C VAL A 326 3.94 -22.02 -0.01
N ASN A 327 5.05 -22.62 -0.45
CA ASN A 327 5.05 -23.99 -1.00
C ASN A 327 5.00 -25.08 0.08
N ALA A 328 5.46 -24.80 1.30
CA ALA A 328 5.51 -25.78 2.38
C ALA A 328 4.29 -25.75 3.30
N VAL A 329 3.67 -24.58 3.48
CA VAL A 329 2.48 -24.43 4.33
C VAL A 329 1.26 -25.01 3.62
N GLU A 330 0.56 -25.91 4.33
CA GLU A 330 -0.62 -26.59 3.82
C GLU A 330 -1.76 -25.62 3.52
N VAL A 331 -2.34 -25.76 2.34
CA VAL A 331 -3.49 -24.95 1.89
C VAL A 331 -4.77 -25.59 2.42
N PRO A 332 -5.68 -24.83 3.03
CA PRO A 332 -6.91 -25.35 3.60
C PRO A 332 -7.94 -25.81 2.56
#